data_f7701170b4fb9db82356a161eae606cd
#
_entry.id   f7701170b4fb9db82356a161eae606cd
#
_cell.length_a   1.000
_cell.length_b   1.000
_cell.length_c   1.000
_cell.angle_alpha   90.00
_cell.angle_beta   90.00
_cell.angle_gamma   90.00
#
_symmetry.space_group_name_H-M   'P 1'
#
loop_
_entity.id
_entity.type
_entity.pdbx_description
1 polymer ?
#
loop_
_entity_poly.entity_id
_entity_poly.type
_entity_poly.pdbx_seq_one_letter_code
_entity_poly.pdbx_strand_id
1 'polypeptide(L)'
;MLNIMFNIDFKDRKILYELDWNSRAPLSEIGRKVHLSKPVVKYRIDRLYENGIIRNFHTVINTGLLGYKPIRFHFTYQYKTPEIEKQIVDYFIDHKFSTIVASAQGIFDLSILFQIKELSDFT
;
A
#
# COMPACT_ATOMS: atom_id res chain seq x y z
N MET A 1 -7.47 -11.83 22.36
CA MET A 1 -6.90 -12.55 21.21
C MET A 1 -5.41 -12.30 21.18
N LEU A 2 -4.59 -13.31 21.41
CA LEU A 2 -3.17 -13.23 21.20
C LEU A 2 -2.94 -12.98 19.71
N ASN A 3 -2.50 -11.78 19.36
CA ASN A 3 -2.02 -11.46 18.02
C ASN A 3 -0.71 -12.24 17.83
N ILE A 4 -0.79 -13.48 17.32
CA ILE A 4 0.40 -14.22 16.92
C ILE A 4 0.98 -13.45 15.74
N MET A 5 1.95 -12.57 16.03
CA MET A 5 2.68 -11.89 14.97
C MET A 5 3.38 -12.97 14.13
N PHE A 6 2.99 -13.07 12.87
CA PHE A 6 3.65 -13.96 11.92
C PHE A 6 5.13 -13.58 11.83
N ASN A 7 6.01 -14.52 12.18
CA ASN A 7 7.43 -14.26 12.19
C ASN A 7 8.02 -14.46 10.78
N ILE A 8 8.57 -13.39 10.23
CA ILE A 8 9.29 -13.40 8.96
C ILE A 8 10.80 -13.50 9.22
N ASP A 9 11.46 -14.41 8.52
CA ASP A 9 12.90 -14.57 8.59
C ASP A 9 13.66 -13.63 7.62
N PHE A 10 14.98 -13.68 7.65
CA PHE A 10 15.82 -12.86 6.79
C PHE A 10 15.61 -13.14 5.28
N LYS A 11 15.31 -14.39 4.90
CA LYS A 11 15.05 -14.75 3.51
C LYS A 11 13.68 -14.22 3.05
N ASP A 12 12.68 -14.26 3.92
CA ASP A 12 11.37 -13.68 3.64
C ASP A 12 11.48 -12.16 3.41
N ARG A 13 12.26 -11.45 4.23
CA ARG A 13 12.51 -10.01 4.05
C ARG A 13 13.18 -9.69 2.72
N LYS A 14 14.15 -10.50 2.30
CA LYS A 14 14.80 -10.33 0.99
C LYS A 14 13.84 -10.60 -0.16
N ILE A 15 12.97 -11.61 -0.06
CA ILE A 15 11.94 -11.88 -1.06
C ILE A 15 10.98 -10.70 -1.17
N LEU A 16 10.49 -10.17 -0.03
CA LEU A 16 9.61 -9.01 0.01
C LEU A 16 10.28 -7.78 -0.64
N TYR A 17 11.56 -7.54 -0.37
CA TYR A 17 12.32 -6.46 -0.99
C TYR A 17 12.37 -6.59 -2.52
N GLU A 18 12.65 -7.78 -3.05
CA GLU A 18 12.68 -8.00 -4.50
C GLU A 18 11.30 -7.82 -5.15
N LEU A 19 10.24 -8.24 -4.46
CA LEU A 19 8.86 -8.07 -4.93
C LEU A 19 8.39 -6.61 -4.87
N ASP A 20 8.88 -5.82 -3.91
CA ASP A 20 8.58 -4.39 -3.81
C ASP A 20 9.16 -3.62 -5.01
N TRP A 21 10.39 -3.95 -5.42
CA TRP A 21 11.00 -3.38 -6.62
C TRP A 21 10.34 -3.86 -7.93
N ASN A 22 10.04 -5.14 -8.02
CA ASN A 22 9.42 -5.74 -9.20
C ASN A 22 8.49 -6.89 -8.80
N SER A 23 7.22 -6.57 -8.62
CA SER A 23 6.19 -7.54 -8.25
C SER A 23 5.96 -8.65 -9.29
N ARG A 24 6.48 -8.48 -10.52
CA ARG A 24 6.42 -9.46 -11.61
C ARG A 24 7.74 -10.15 -11.88
N ALA A 25 8.74 -10.01 -11.01
CA ALA A 25 10.02 -10.68 -11.17
C ALA A 25 9.83 -12.19 -11.24
N PRO A 26 10.49 -12.89 -12.19
CA PRO A 26 10.46 -14.34 -12.25
C PRO A 26 10.98 -14.97 -10.96
N LEU A 27 10.32 -16.03 -10.47
CA LEU A 27 10.72 -16.71 -9.24
C LEU A 27 12.17 -17.22 -9.28
N SER A 28 12.66 -17.59 -10.47
CA SER A 28 14.06 -18.00 -10.66
C SER A 28 15.04 -16.84 -10.47
N GLU A 29 14.66 -15.64 -10.87
CA GLU A 29 15.48 -14.44 -10.66
C GLU A 29 15.54 -14.07 -9.18
N ILE A 30 14.38 -14.04 -8.49
CA ILE A 30 14.31 -13.83 -7.05
C ILE A 30 15.16 -14.90 -6.35
N GLY A 31 15.00 -16.18 -6.72
CA GLY A 31 15.75 -17.28 -6.12
C GLY A 31 17.26 -17.10 -6.23
N ARG A 32 17.75 -16.67 -7.39
CA ARG A 32 19.18 -16.37 -7.58
C ARG A 32 19.67 -15.27 -6.64
N LYS A 33 18.91 -14.19 -6.47
CA LYS A 33 19.27 -13.04 -5.62
C LYS A 33 19.24 -13.37 -4.13
N VAL A 34 18.28 -14.21 -3.70
CA VAL A 34 18.12 -14.59 -2.30
C VAL A 34 18.82 -15.91 -1.94
N HIS A 35 19.49 -16.56 -2.92
CA HIS A 35 20.12 -17.86 -2.79
C HIS A 35 19.15 -18.95 -2.30
N LEU A 36 18.04 -19.12 -3.01
CA LEU A 36 17.03 -20.14 -2.81
C LEU A 36 16.59 -20.74 -4.15
N SER A 37 16.14 -22.00 -4.12
CA SER A 37 15.55 -22.62 -5.31
C SER A 37 14.18 -22.02 -5.63
N LYS A 38 13.79 -22.07 -6.91
CA LYS A 38 12.47 -21.58 -7.38
C LYS A 38 11.29 -22.16 -6.57
N PRO A 39 11.21 -23.46 -6.27
CA PRO A 39 10.13 -24.03 -5.46
C PRO A 39 10.09 -23.45 -4.05
N VAL A 40 11.25 -23.22 -3.43
CA VAL A 40 11.34 -22.66 -2.08
C VAL A 40 10.89 -21.21 -2.07
N VAL A 41 11.26 -20.41 -3.09
CA VAL A 41 10.77 -19.02 -3.24
C VAL A 41 9.25 -19.01 -3.37
N LYS A 42 8.71 -19.87 -4.25
CA LYS A 42 7.25 -19.99 -4.42
C LYS A 42 6.56 -20.30 -3.09
N TYR A 43 7.00 -21.34 -2.40
CA TYR A 43 6.44 -21.73 -1.11
C TYR A 43 6.44 -20.58 -0.09
N ARG A 44 7.54 -19.82 -0.02
CA ARG A 44 7.66 -18.68 0.90
C ARG A 44 6.70 -17.54 0.53
N ILE A 45 6.56 -17.22 -0.76
CA ILE A 45 5.61 -16.21 -1.24
C ILE A 45 4.17 -16.63 -0.94
N ASP A 46 3.82 -17.88 -1.23
CA ASP A 46 2.47 -18.42 -0.94
C ASP A 46 2.17 -18.30 0.56
N ARG A 47 3.11 -18.69 1.42
CA ARG A 47 2.99 -18.55 2.88
C ARG A 47 2.82 -17.10 3.35
N LEU A 48 3.57 -16.17 2.76
CA LEU A 48 3.45 -14.74 3.06
C LEU A 48 2.08 -14.19 2.63
N TYR A 49 1.56 -14.68 1.52
CA TYR A 49 0.23 -14.32 1.02
C TYR A 49 -0.89 -14.89 1.90
N GLU A 50 -0.84 -16.18 2.23
CA GLU A 50 -1.82 -16.86 3.09
C GLU A 50 -1.90 -16.23 4.50
N ASN A 51 -0.78 -15.72 5.00
CA ASN A 51 -0.73 -15.03 6.30
C ASN A 51 -1.00 -13.52 6.22
N GLY A 52 -1.41 -13.01 5.05
CA GLY A 52 -1.79 -11.61 4.85
C GLY A 52 -0.65 -10.60 4.91
N ILE A 53 0.62 -11.07 4.90
CA ILE A 53 1.81 -10.18 4.78
C ILE A 53 1.86 -9.57 3.39
N ILE A 54 1.71 -10.40 2.35
CA ILE A 54 1.44 -9.93 0.99
C ILE A 54 -0.07 -9.89 0.82
N ARG A 55 -0.64 -8.71 0.61
CA ARG A 55 -2.09 -8.54 0.45
C ARG A 55 -2.50 -8.50 -1.00
N ASN A 56 -1.69 -7.88 -1.85
CA ASN A 56 -1.99 -7.71 -3.26
C ASN A 56 -0.74 -7.33 -4.05
N PHE A 57 -0.80 -7.48 -5.36
CA PHE A 57 0.14 -6.93 -6.33
C PHE A 57 -0.58 -5.90 -7.19
N HIS A 58 -0.06 -4.68 -7.24
CA HIS A 58 -0.67 -3.61 -8.02
C HIS A 58 0.35 -2.95 -8.95
N THR A 59 -0.14 -2.35 -10.01
CA THR A 59 0.68 -1.60 -10.94
C THR A 59 0.79 -0.15 -10.49
N VAL A 60 2.01 0.36 -10.40
CA VAL A 60 2.26 1.79 -10.22
C VAL A 60 2.17 2.47 -11.58
N ILE A 61 1.24 3.41 -11.74
CA ILE A 61 0.98 4.13 -12.98
C ILE A 61 1.56 5.54 -12.85
N ASN A 62 2.32 5.97 -13.85
CA ASN A 62 2.74 7.36 -13.95
C ASN A 62 1.56 8.22 -14.44
N THR A 63 0.74 8.65 -13.51
CA THR A 63 -0.48 9.43 -13.80
C THR A 63 -0.17 10.81 -14.36
N GLY A 64 1.03 11.35 -14.13
CA GLY A 64 1.48 12.60 -14.72
C GLY A 64 1.53 12.55 -16.25
N LEU A 65 1.95 11.42 -16.84
CA LEU A 65 1.92 11.22 -18.30
C LEU A 65 0.50 11.14 -18.88
N LEU A 66 -0.51 10.89 -18.03
CA LEU A 66 -1.91 10.91 -18.40
C LEU A 66 -2.58 12.27 -18.16
N GLY A 67 -1.79 13.30 -17.79
CA GLY A 67 -2.26 14.65 -17.54
C GLY A 67 -2.84 14.88 -16.14
N TYR A 68 -2.70 13.92 -15.23
CA TYR A 68 -3.15 14.09 -13.85
C TYR A 68 -2.06 14.77 -13.01
N LYS A 69 -2.52 15.61 -12.09
CA LYS A 69 -1.69 16.28 -11.07
C LYS A 69 -1.99 15.68 -9.71
N PRO A 70 -0.99 15.08 -9.03
CA PRO A 70 -1.18 14.61 -7.67
C PRO A 70 -1.23 15.79 -6.71
N ILE A 71 -2.28 15.88 -5.91
CA ILE A 71 -2.41 16.85 -4.83
C ILE A 71 -2.61 16.09 -3.53
N ARG A 72 -1.77 16.38 -2.54
CA ARG A 72 -1.85 15.75 -1.22
C ARG A 72 -2.37 16.74 -0.19
N PHE A 73 -3.45 16.38 0.46
CA PHE A 73 -3.98 17.09 1.60
C PHE A 73 -3.66 16.36 2.90
N HIS A 74 -3.35 17.14 3.92
CA HIS A 74 -3.17 16.67 5.28
C HIS A 74 -4.23 17.33 6.16
N PHE A 75 -4.93 16.52 6.94
CA PHE A 75 -6.00 16.98 7.83
C PHE A 75 -5.66 16.66 9.28
N THR A 76 -6.03 17.57 10.16
CA THR A 76 -6.02 17.36 11.60
C THR A 76 -7.46 17.48 12.08
N TYR A 77 -7.91 16.51 12.86
CA TYR A 77 -9.26 16.56 13.44
C TYR A 77 -9.29 17.54 14.59
N GLN A 78 -10.25 18.46 14.57
CA GLN A 78 -10.50 19.33 15.72
C GLN A 78 -11.17 18.53 16.85
N TYR A 79 -12.09 17.63 16.50
CA TYR A 79 -12.74 16.69 17.40
C TYR A 79 -12.69 15.31 16.76
N LYS A 80 -12.20 14.33 17.52
CA LYS A 80 -12.00 12.97 17.01
C LYS A 80 -12.76 11.97 17.89
N THR A 81 -13.79 11.35 17.31
CA THR A 81 -14.34 10.10 17.80
C THR A 81 -14.13 9.02 16.75
N PRO A 82 -14.11 7.73 17.14
CA PRO A 82 -13.96 6.64 16.16
C PRO A 82 -15.03 6.69 15.06
N GLU A 83 -16.25 7.11 15.37
CA GLU A 83 -17.37 7.21 14.45
C GLU A 83 -17.15 8.32 13.42
N ILE A 84 -16.73 9.52 13.89
CA ILE A 84 -16.44 10.67 13.02
C ILE A 84 -15.26 10.36 12.12
N GLU A 85 -14.19 9.78 12.67
CA GLU A 85 -13.03 9.37 11.88
C GLU A 85 -13.42 8.40 10.77
N LYS A 86 -14.21 7.38 11.12
CA LYS A 86 -14.70 6.40 10.15
C LYS A 86 -15.53 7.06 9.04
N GLN A 87 -16.47 7.93 9.38
CA GLN A 87 -17.30 8.62 8.38
C GLN A 87 -16.48 9.46 7.39
N ILE A 88 -15.47 10.19 7.91
CA ILE A 88 -14.59 11.02 7.06
C ILE A 88 -13.72 10.13 6.17
N VAL A 89 -13.14 9.06 6.71
CA VAL A 89 -12.33 8.11 5.94
C VAL A 89 -13.17 7.44 4.86
N ASP A 90 -14.36 6.95 5.19
CA ASP A 90 -15.27 6.31 4.23
C ASP A 90 -15.66 7.28 3.10
N TYR A 91 -15.98 8.55 3.43
CA TYR A 91 -16.26 9.59 2.44
C TYR A 91 -15.12 9.74 1.41
N PHE A 92 -13.87 9.79 1.89
CA PHE A 92 -12.74 9.95 0.99
C PHE A 92 -12.35 8.67 0.26
N ILE A 93 -12.61 7.49 0.82
CA ILE A 93 -12.44 6.21 0.11
C ILE A 93 -13.36 6.14 -1.11
N ASP A 94 -14.58 6.61 -0.98
CA ASP A 94 -15.58 6.59 -2.05
C ASP A 94 -15.46 7.77 -3.03
N HIS A 95 -14.62 8.76 -2.70
CA HIS A 95 -14.48 9.95 -3.53
C HIS A 95 -13.72 9.66 -4.83
N LYS A 96 -14.31 9.98 -5.98
CA LYS A 96 -13.85 9.60 -7.34
C LYS A 96 -12.41 10.00 -7.68
N PHE A 97 -11.88 11.04 -7.06
CA PHE A 97 -10.51 11.53 -7.31
C PHE A 97 -9.50 11.11 -6.25
N SER A 98 -9.95 10.50 -5.17
CA SER A 98 -9.07 9.95 -4.14
C SER A 98 -8.40 8.68 -4.62
N THR A 99 -7.10 8.58 -4.44
CA THR A 99 -6.32 7.39 -4.80
C THR A 99 -5.65 6.74 -3.60
N ILE A 100 -5.32 7.52 -2.60
CA ILE A 100 -4.75 7.04 -1.34
C ILE A 100 -5.42 7.79 -0.20
N VAL A 101 -5.96 7.06 0.77
CA VAL A 101 -6.45 7.58 2.04
C VAL A 101 -5.68 6.86 3.14
N ALA A 102 -4.94 7.59 3.94
CA ALA A 102 -4.07 7.03 4.96
C ALA A 102 -4.25 7.76 6.30
N SER A 103 -4.65 7.03 7.33
CA SER A 103 -4.59 7.53 8.71
C SER A 103 -3.13 7.63 9.15
N ALA A 104 -2.81 8.68 9.88
CA ALA A 104 -1.48 8.97 10.38
C ALA A 104 -1.50 9.28 11.87
N GLN A 105 -0.34 9.21 12.50
CA GLN A 105 -0.14 9.64 13.89
C GLN A 105 1.01 10.63 13.90
N GLY A 106 0.79 11.84 14.40
CA GLY A 106 1.81 12.87 14.48
C GLY A 106 1.24 14.27 14.24
N ILE A 107 1.82 15.01 13.29
CA ILE A 107 1.45 16.41 13.02
C ILE A 107 0.08 16.51 12.36
N PHE A 108 -0.38 15.47 11.68
CA PHE A 108 -1.70 15.37 11.07
C PHE A 108 -2.30 13.98 11.32
N ASP A 109 -3.61 13.87 11.24
CA ASP A 109 -4.35 12.63 11.51
C ASP A 109 -4.68 11.85 10.24
N LEU A 110 -4.87 12.55 9.11
CA LEU A 110 -5.28 11.95 7.85
C LEU A 110 -4.52 12.58 6.69
N SER A 111 -4.07 11.73 5.78
CA SER A 111 -3.43 12.14 4.52
C SER A 111 -4.19 11.57 3.35
N ILE A 112 -4.56 12.41 2.39
CA ILE A 112 -5.30 12.00 1.20
C ILE A 112 -4.54 12.47 -0.04
N LEU A 113 -4.32 11.55 -0.97
CA LEU A 113 -3.78 11.84 -2.28
C LEU A 113 -4.90 11.86 -3.31
N PHE A 114 -5.10 13.00 -3.93
CA PHE A 114 -6.00 13.17 -5.06
C PHE A 114 -5.24 13.18 -6.37
N GLN A 115 -5.88 12.65 -7.41
CA GLN A 115 -5.40 12.73 -8.80
C GLN A 115 -6.42 13.52 -9.59
N ILE A 116 -6.07 14.75 -9.97
CA ILE A 116 -6.96 15.68 -10.70
C ILE A 116 -6.30 16.18 -11.97
N LYS A 117 -7.07 16.58 -12.96
CA LYS A 117 -6.56 17.25 -14.15
C LYS A 117 -6.53 18.77 -13.96
N GLU A 118 -7.62 19.30 -13.40
CA GLU A 118 -7.78 20.73 -13.14
C GLU A 118 -8.30 20.97 -11.72
N LEU A 119 -8.04 22.17 -11.17
CA LEU A 119 -8.55 22.51 -9.84
C LEU A 119 -10.08 22.54 -9.76
N SER A 120 -10.74 22.80 -10.89
CA SER A 120 -12.21 22.72 -11.01
C SER A 120 -12.78 21.33 -10.75
N ASP A 121 -11.97 20.29 -10.77
CA ASP A 121 -12.40 18.94 -10.43
C ASP A 121 -12.83 18.79 -8.96
N PHE A 122 -12.48 19.77 -8.08
CA PHE A 122 -12.92 19.79 -6.67
C PHE A 122 -14.23 20.52 -6.45
N THR A 123 -14.80 21.21 -7.43
CA THR A 123 -16.10 21.88 -7.35
C THR A 123 -17.20 21.03 -7.93
#